data_f94c5437d71887939d1a921768318ace
#
_entry.id   f94c5437d71887939d1a921768318ace
#
_cell.length_a   1.000
_cell.length_b   1.000
_cell.length_c   1.000
_cell.angle_alpha   90.00
_cell.angle_beta   90.00
_cell.angle_gamma   90.00
#
_symmetry.space_group_name_H-M   'P 1'
#
loop_
_entity.id
_entity.type
_entity.pdbx_description
1 polymer ?
#
loop_
_entity_poly.entity_id
_entity_poly.type
_entity_poly.pdbx_seq_one_letter_code
_entity_poly.pdbx_strand_id
1 'polypeptide(L)'
;YTQHFWPENFRINDIAFKLKNHKNSIEVFTGKPNYPLGKVKKKYKSFFPIVQKYKGIKITRFPIIERGSSSFSKLVLNYFSYIINSSILSFFWAKKKDIYFVYGTTPIFQAIPAIIQAKFYKKPVVLWVQDLWPENLIDTGYINNKLIIKIVKYFVKKIYDNCDLILCQSDE
;
A
#
# COMPACT_ATOMS: atom_id res chain seq x y z
N TYR A 1 -3.92 -5.00 0.53
CA TYR A 1 -3.56 -3.58 0.53
C TYR A 1 -2.32 -3.33 -0.32
N THR A 2 -2.37 -2.32 -1.17
CA THR A 2 -1.24 -1.86 -1.97
C THR A 2 -1.50 -0.44 -2.45
N GLN A 3 -0.49 0.42 -2.51
CA GLN A 3 -0.68 1.79 -2.99
C GLN A 3 -1.01 1.82 -4.49
N HIS A 4 -0.45 0.89 -5.28
CA HIS A 4 -0.60 0.81 -6.72
C HIS A 4 -1.27 -0.50 -7.13
N PHE A 5 -2.26 -0.40 -8.00
CA PHE A 5 -3.00 -1.53 -8.56
C PHE A 5 -3.54 -1.18 -9.95
N TRP A 6 -4.02 -2.19 -10.70
CA TRP A 6 -4.65 -1.95 -11.99
C TRP A 6 -5.47 -0.63 -12.03
N PRO A 7 -5.37 0.21 -13.07
CA PRO A 7 -4.73 0.00 -14.38
C PRO A 7 -3.22 0.28 -14.41
N GLU A 8 -2.56 0.49 -13.28
CA GLU A 8 -1.11 0.57 -13.19
C GLU A 8 -0.53 -0.84 -13.28
N ASN A 9 0.60 -1.00 -13.99
CA ASN A 9 1.19 -2.32 -14.23
C ASN A 9 2.15 -2.72 -13.12
N PHE A 10 1.64 -3.45 -12.13
CA PHE A 10 2.40 -4.00 -11.01
C PHE A 10 2.13 -5.50 -10.87
N ARG A 11 3.12 -6.27 -10.42
CA ARG A 11 3.04 -7.73 -10.26
C ARG A 11 1.86 -8.18 -9.38
N ILE A 12 1.46 -7.35 -8.43
CA ILE A 12 0.30 -7.64 -7.57
C ILE A 12 -1.00 -7.86 -8.36
N ASN A 13 -1.12 -7.28 -9.56
CA ASN A 13 -2.29 -7.47 -10.41
C ASN A 13 -2.44 -8.95 -10.78
N ASP A 14 -1.36 -9.57 -11.27
CA ASP A 14 -1.37 -10.97 -11.71
C ASP A 14 -1.64 -11.91 -10.55
N ILE A 15 -1.05 -11.62 -9.40
CA ILE A 15 -1.25 -12.41 -8.18
C ILE A 15 -2.70 -12.34 -7.72
N ALA A 16 -3.27 -11.13 -7.65
CA ALA A 16 -4.66 -10.95 -7.26
C ALA A 16 -5.63 -11.67 -8.22
N PHE A 17 -5.37 -11.62 -9.53
CA PHE A 17 -6.19 -12.31 -10.51
C PHE A 17 -6.04 -13.85 -10.41
N LYS A 18 -4.84 -14.37 -10.21
CA LYS A 18 -4.61 -15.80 -9.99
C LYS A 18 -5.31 -16.28 -8.72
N LEU A 19 -5.11 -15.59 -7.60
CA LEU A 19 -5.77 -15.94 -6.33
C LEU A 19 -7.29 -15.92 -6.44
N LYS A 20 -7.87 -14.99 -7.21
CA LYS A 20 -9.32 -14.94 -7.46
C LYS A 20 -9.81 -16.19 -8.21
N ASN A 21 -9.03 -16.70 -9.15
CA ASN A 21 -9.38 -17.90 -9.93
C ASN A 21 -9.41 -19.17 -9.07
N HIS A 22 -8.72 -19.18 -7.91
CA HIS A 22 -8.78 -20.27 -6.92
C HIS A 22 -9.97 -20.18 -5.95
N LYS A 23 -11.10 -19.60 -6.36
CA LYS A 23 -12.34 -19.45 -5.59
C LYS A 23 -12.23 -18.55 -4.35
N ASN A 24 -11.14 -17.82 -4.20
CA ASN A 24 -10.98 -16.86 -3.11
C ASN A 24 -11.83 -15.60 -3.34
N SER A 25 -12.35 -15.01 -2.27
CA SER A 25 -12.97 -13.70 -2.33
C SER A 25 -11.90 -12.63 -2.12
N ILE A 26 -11.58 -11.88 -3.17
CA ILE A 26 -10.54 -10.85 -3.14
C ILE A 26 -11.18 -9.46 -3.18
N GLU A 27 -10.73 -8.61 -2.26
CA GLU A 27 -11.00 -7.18 -2.29
C GLU A 27 -9.67 -6.41 -2.21
N VAL A 28 -9.50 -5.42 -3.07
CA VAL A 28 -8.27 -4.63 -3.15
C VAL A 28 -8.54 -3.21 -2.64
N PHE A 29 -7.71 -2.78 -1.70
CA PHE A 29 -7.65 -1.42 -1.18
C PHE A 29 -6.39 -0.75 -1.70
N THR A 30 -6.55 0.33 -2.49
CA THR A 30 -5.44 0.95 -3.22
C THR A 30 -5.62 2.46 -3.33
N GLY A 31 -4.59 3.17 -3.72
CA GLY A 31 -4.67 4.58 -4.09
C GLY A 31 -5.32 4.80 -5.45
N LYS A 32 -5.69 6.04 -5.75
CA LYS A 32 -6.08 6.42 -7.11
C LYS A 32 -4.87 6.32 -8.05
N PRO A 33 -5.04 5.79 -9.28
CA PRO A 33 -3.91 5.58 -10.18
C PRO A 33 -3.23 6.90 -10.55
N ASN A 34 -1.94 6.99 -10.27
CA ASN A 34 -1.11 8.16 -10.57
C ASN A 34 0.29 7.82 -11.10
N TYR A 35 0.66 6.54 -11.12
CA TYR A 35 1.95 6.08 -11.64
C TYR A 35 1.85 5.74 -13.14
N PRO A 36 2.89 6.00 -13.98
CA PRO A 36 4.17 6.65 -13.62
C PRO A 36 4.11 8.18 -13.68
N LEU A 37 3.09 8.78 -14.27
CA LEU A 37 3.02 10.21 -14.64
C LEU A 37 2.89 11.17 -13.45
N GLY A 38 2.67 10.66 -12.23
CA GLY A 38 2.50 11.47 -11.04
C GLY A 38 1.17 12.21 -10.94
N LYS A 39 0.29 12.08 -11.92
CA LYS A 39 -1.02 12.75 -11.99
C LYS A 39 -2.14 11.72 -11.99
N VAL A 40 -3.19 11.98 -11.22
CA VAL A 40 -4.39 11.13 -11.21
C VAL A 40 -5.18 11.35 -12.51
N LYS A 41 -5.47 10.26 -13.23
CA LYS A 41 -6.27 10.32 -14.47
C LYS A 41 -7.65 10.93 -14.20
N LYS A 42 -8.14 11.76 -15.14
CA LYS A 42 -9.40 12.53 -15.00
C LYS A 42 -10.58 11.69 -14.47
N LYS A 43 -10.77 10.47 -14.95
CA LYS A 43 -11.85 9.56 -14.51
C LYS A 43 -11.76 9.09 -13.05
N TYR A 44 -10.61 9.27 -12.40
CA TYR A 44 -10.39 8.93 -10.99
C TYR A 44 -10.30 10.16 -10.09
N LYS A 45 -10.43 11.37 -10.63
CA LYS A 45 -10.45 12.60 -9.84
C LYS A 45 -11.76 12.68 -9.05
N SER A 46 -11.65 12.56 -7.73
CA SER A 46 -12.75 12.67 -6.77
C SER A 46 -12.19 12.93 -5.38
N PHE A 47 -12.92 13.59 -4.52
CA PHE A 47 -12.57 13.72 -3.10
C PHE A 47 -12.96 12.46 -2.29
N PHE A 48 -13.89 11.66 -2.82
CA PHE A 48 -14.38 10.44 -2.17
C PHE A 48 -13.70 9.18 -2.73
N PRO A 49 -13.68 8.08 -1.96
CA PRO A 49 -13.27 6.78 -2.46
C PRO A 49 -14.10 6.37 -3.68
N ILE A 50 -13.45 5.67 -4.61
CA ILE A 50 -14.09 5.12 -5.80
C ILE A 50 -14.09 3.60 -5.67
N VAL A 51 -15.28 3.01 -5.72
CA VAL A 51 -15.46 1.55 -5.73
C VAL A 51 -15.76 1.10 -7.14
N GLN A 52 -15.00 0.13 -7.63
CA GLN A 52 -15.21 -0.48 -8.95
C GLN A 52 -14.98 -1.98 -8.88
N LYS A 53 -15.49 -2.70 -9.89
CA LYS A 53 -15.25 -4.14 -10.05
C LYS A 53 -14.48 -4.38 -11.33
N TYR A 54 -13.41 -5.18 -11.27
CA TYR A 54 -12.64 -5.58 -12.44
C TYR A 54 -12.20 -7.03 -12.32
N LYS A 55 -12.43 -7.85 -13.34
CA LYS A 55 -12.15 -9.30 -13.35
C LYS A 55 -12.64 -10.02 -12.07
N GLY A 56 -13.84 -9.66 -11.60
CA GLY A 56 -14.44 -10.26 -10.40
C GLY A 56 -13.88 -9.75 -9.06
N ILE A 57 -12.85 -8.89 -9.05
CA ILE A 57 -12.27 -8.28 -7.85
C ILE A 57 -12.94 -6.94 -7.58
N LYS A 58 -13.38 -6.72 -6.34
CA LYS A 58 -13.80 -5.39 -5.87
C LYS A 58 -12.58 -4.57 -5.53
N ILE A 59 -12.48 -3.37 -6.10
CA ILE A 59 -11.36 -2.45 -5.91
C ILE A 59 -11.90 -1.16 -5.30
N THR A 60 -11.41 -0.82 -4.11
CA THR A 60 -11.71 0.45 -3.44
C THR A 60 -10.47 1.34 -3.50
N ARG A 61 -10.62 2.51 -4.15
CA ARG A 61 -9.54 3.47 -4.38
C ARG A 61 -9.69 4.68 -3.48
N PHE A 62 -8.74 4.88 -2.61
CA PHE A 62 -8.74 6.01 -1.70
C PHE A 62 -8.16 7.28 -2.36
N PRO A 63 -8.68 8.47 -1.98
CA PRO A 63 -8.10 9.73 -2.41
C PRO A 63 -6.64 9.83 -2.01
N ILE A 64 -5.85 10.42 -2.90
CA ILE A 64 -4.43 10.69 -2.68
C ILE A 64 -4.08 12.08 -3.20
N ILE A 65 -3.05 12.69 -2.64
CA ILE A 65 -2.42 13.89 -3.21
C ILE A 65 -1.57 13.45 -4.41
N GLU A 66 -1.66 14.14 -5.52
CA GLU A 66 -0.86 13.82 -6.71
C GLU A 66 0.63 13.98 -6.43
N ARG A 67 1.45 12.95 -6.77
CA ARG A 67 2.89 12.97 -6.48
C ARG A 67 3.66 13.97 -7.35
N GLY A 68 3.10 14.40 -8.49
CA GLY A 68 3.83 15.22 -9.44
C GLY A 68 4.98 14.49 -10.12
N SER A 69 5.81 15.22 -10.86
CA SER A 69 6.90 14.64 -11.68
C SER A 69 8.27 14.67 -11.00
N SER A 70 8.55 15.57 -10.04
CA SER A 70 9.93 15.75 -9.56
C SER A 70 10.08 16.27 -8.12
N SER A 71 9.01 16.48 -7.39
CA SER A 71 9.10 17.04 -6.03
C SER A 71 9.10 15.96 -4.96
N PHE A 72 10.17 15.84 -4.19
CA PHE A 72 10.28 14.94 -3.05
C PHE A 72 9.17 15.18 -2.01
N SER A 73 8.87 16.45 -1.70
CA SER A 73 7.79 16.79 -0.77
C SER A 73 6.41 16.31 -1.25
N LYS A 74 6.12 16.46 -2.55
CA LYS A 74 4.88 15.94 -3.15
C LYS A 74 4.82 14.40 -3.11
N LEU A 75 5.95 13.72 -3.30
CA LEU A 75 6.05 12.28 -3.17
C LEU A 75 5.73 11.83 -1.74
N VAL A 76 6.31 12.49 -0.74
CA VAL A 76 6.03 12.24 0.67
C VAL A 76 4.55 12.49 1.00
N LEU A 77 3.98 13.61 0.55
CA LEU A 77 2.56 13.92 0.74
C LEU A 77 1.64 12.89 0.05
N ASN A 78 2.03 12.39 -1.12
CA ASN A 78 1.30 11.33 -1.82
C ASN A 78 1.23 10.07 -0.94
N TYR A 79 2.35 9.64 -0.38
CA TYR A 79 2.43 8.47 0.50
C TYR A 79 1.60 8.67 1.78
N PHE A 80 1.78 9.78 2.48
CA PHE A 80 1.04 10.07 3.69
C PHE A 80 -0.47 10.18 3.44
N SER A 81 -0.87 10.81 2.35
CA SER A 81 -2.31 10.90 2.00
C SER A 81 -2.94 9.54 1.75
N TYR A 82 -2.22 8.61 1.11
CA TYR A 82 -2.68 7.23 0.97
C TYR A 82 -2.83 6.54 2.33
N ILE A 83 -1.80 6.62 3.17
CA ILE A 83 -1.80 5.95 4.48
C ILE A 83 -2.95 6.46 5.34
N ILE A 84 -3.10 7.79 5.47
CA ILE A 84 -4.14 8.40 6.31
C ILE A 84 -5.53 8.07 5.76
N ASN A 85 -5.78 8.33 4.48
CA ASN A 85 -7.09 8.10 3.88
C ASN A 85 -7.47 6.62 3.90
N SER A 86 -6.54 5.71 3.60
CA SER A 86 -6.85 4.28 3.65
C SER A 86 -7.01 3.77 5.08
N SER A 87 -6.27 4.29 6.07
CA SER A 87 -6.45 3.92 7.48
C SER A 87 -7.83 4.28 8.02
N ILE A 88 -8.32 5.48 7.69
CA ILE A 88 -9.60 5.99 8.21
C ILE A 88 -10.75 5.46 7.37
N LEU A 89 -10.70 5.70 6.05
CA LEU A 89 -11.84 5.44 5.18
C LEU A 89 -12.09 3.96 4.94
N SER A 90 -11.07 3.09 5.07
CA SER A 90 -11.27 1.66 4.87
C SER A 90 -12.29 1.05 5.86
N PHE A 91 -12.47 1.60 7.06
CA PHE A 91 -13.48 1.13 8.01
C PHE A 91 -14.92 1.26 7.47
N PHE A 92 -15.18 2.22 6.59
CA PHE A 92 -16.50 2.41 5.99
C PHE A 92 -16.77 1.49 4.81
N TRP A 93 -15.72 1.01 4.13
CA TRP A 93 -15.83 0.20 2.91
C TRP A 93 -15.36 -1.24 3.08
N ALA A 94 -14.51 -1.51 4.06
CA ALA A 94 -14.02 -2.85 4.33
C ALA A 94 -14.98 -3.61 5.23
N LYS A 95 -15.29 -4.84 4.82
CA LYS A 95 -15.85 -5.86 5.71
C LYS A 95 -14.70 -6.67 6.32
N LYS A 96 -14.97 -7.32 7.46
CA LYS A 96 -14.04 -8.29 8.06
C LYS A 96 -13.53 -9.29 7.00
N LYS A 97 -12.22 -9.51 6.98
CA LYS A 97 -11.53 -10.46 6.09
C LYS A 97 -10.88 -11.56 6.92
N ASP A 98 -10.59 -12.69 6.28
CA ASP A 98 -9.87 -13.77 6.95
C ASP A 98 -8.37 -13.48 7.05
N ILE A 99 -7.80 -12.82 6.03
CA ILE A 99 -6.39 -12.44 5.93
C ILE A 99 -6.27 -11.04 5.35
N TYR A 100 -5.35 -10.25 5.87
CA TYR A 100 -4.93 -8.96 5.34
C TYR A 100 -3.58 -9.10 4.66
N PHE A 101 -3.56 -9.09 3.33
CA PHE A 101 -2.35 -9.18 2.54
C PHE A 101 -1.88 -7.79 2.11
N VAL A 102 -0.58 -7.52 2.30
CA VAL A 102 0.08 -6.28 1.89
C VAL A 102 1.13 -6.57 0.84
N TYR A 103 1.05 -5.91 -0.30
CA TYR A 103 2.12 -5.87 -1.29
C TYR A 103 3.00 -4.65 -1.02
N GLY A 104 4.09 -4.90 -0.31
CA GLY A 104 4.94 -3.87 0.30
C GLY A 104 6.00 -3.32 -0.65
N THR A 105 5.60 -2.52 -1.64
CA THR A 105 6.51 -1.66 -2.41
C THR A 105 6.87 -0.40 -1.61
N THR A 106 7.71 0.45 -2.15
CA THR A 106 8.08 1.75 -1.56
C THR A 106 6.87 2.71 -1.49
N PRO A 107 6.59 3.28 -0.31
CA PRO A 107 7.19 3.04 1.01
C PRO A 107 6.52 1.88 1.74
N ILE A 108 7.27 1.17 2.58
CA ILE A 108 6.72 0.06 3.39
C ILE A 108 5.59 0.50 4.33
N PHE A 109 5.51 1.78 4.67
CA PHE A 109 4.45 2.39 5.50
C PHE A 109 3.04 2.19 4.95
N GLN A 110 2.88 1.84 3.68
CA GLN A 110 1.60 1.43 3.10
C GLN A 110 1.00 0.17 3.76
N ALA A 111 1.75 -0.53 4.61
CA ALA A 111 1.25 -1.64 5.41
C ALA A 111 0.37 -1.19 6.60
N ILE A 112 0.55 0.04 7.08
CA ILE A 112 -0.13 0.56 8.28
C ILE A 112 -1.65 0.41 8.21
N PRO A 113 -2.35 0.78 7.14
CA PRO A 113 -3.81 0.61 7.06
C PRO A 113 -4.28 -0.84 7.23
N ALA A 114 -3.54 -1.78 6.64
CA ALA A 114 -3.85 -3.21 6.77
C ALA A 114 -3.64 -3.70 8.21
N ILE A 115 -2.53 -3.31 8.84
CA ILE A 115 -2.21 -3.66 10.23
C ILE A 115 -3.30 -3.11 11.19
N ILE A 116 -3.72 -1.85 11.02
CA ILE A 116 -4.77 -1.25 11.84
C ILE A 116 -6.07 -2.05 11.73
N GLN A 117 -6.49 -2.37 10.51
CA GLN A 117 -7.70 -3.15 10.29
C GLN A 117 -7.59 -4.58 10.81
N ALA A 118 -6.47 -5.24 10.54
CA ALA A 118 -6.23 -6.60 10.99
C ALA A 118 -6.29 -6.71 12.52
N LYS A 119 -5.68 -5.75 13.22
CA LYS A 119 -5.76 -5.68 14.70
C LYS A 119 -7.19 -5.47 15.18
N PHE A 120 -7.93 -4.55 14.57
CA PHE A 120 -9.33 -4.30 14.93
C PHE A 120 -10.20 -5.55 14.78
N TYR A 121 -10.02 -6.30 13.69
CA TYR A 121 -10.79 -7.52 13.41
C TYR A 121 -10.15 -8.80 13.97
N LYS A 122 -9.00 -8.72 14.65
CA LYS A 122 -8.22 -9.85 15.17
C LYS A 122 -7.93 -10.88 14.09
N LYS A 123 -7.32 -10.45 13.00
CA LYS A 123 -7.00 -11.27 11.83
C LYS A 123 -5.53 -11.14 11.44
N PRO A 124 -4.94 -12.17 10.80
CA PRO A 124 -3.53 -12.16 10.45
C PRO A 124 -3.22 -11.18 9.33
N VAL A 125 -1.98 -10.65 9.39
CA VAL A 125 -1.35 -9.81 8.36
C VAL A 125 -0.23 -10.57 7.69
N VAL A 126 -0.28 -10.65 6.38
CA VAL A 126 0.81 -11.15 5.53
C VAL A 126 1.41 -9.98 4.78
N LEU A 127 2.68 -9.71 4.99
CA LEU A 127 3.43 -8.66 4.29
C LEU A 127 4.40 -9.29 3.29
N TRP A 128 4.24 -8.98 2.01
CA TRP A 128 5.23 -9.34 1.01
C TRP A 128 6.11 -8.13 0.70
N VAL A 129 7.34 -8.19 1.22
CA VAL A 129 8.34 -7.11 1.07
C VAL A 129 8.91 -7.15 -0.35
N GLN A 130 8.85 -6.01 -1.03
CA GLN A 130 9.44 -5.82 -2.36
C GLN A 130 10.73 -5.01 -2.28
N ASP A 131 10.76 -4.01 -1.40
CA ASP A 131 11.88 -3.10 -1.20
C ASP A 131 12.30 -3.14 0.27
N LEU A 132 13.58 -3.33 0.53
CA LEU A 132 14.13 -3.30 1.90
C LEU A 132 14.17 -1.87 2.43
N TRP A 133 13.48 -1.63 3.53
CA TRP A 133 13.43 -0.36 4.22
C TRP A 133 14.08 -0.45 5.60
N PRO A 134 14.89 0.54 6.01
CA PRO A 134 15.13 1.83 5.35
C PRO A 134 16.33 1.83 4.37
N GLU A 135 16.94 0.69 4.08
CA GLU A 135 18.16 0.59 3.27
C GLU A 135 17.95 1.27 1.91
N ASN A 136 16.87 0.97 1.22
CA ASN A 136 16.52 1.61 -0.06
C ASN A 136 16.43 3.15 0.03
N LEU A 137 15.99 3.69 1.18
CA LEU A 137 15.90 5.13 1.40
C LEU A 137 17.29 5.76 1.58
N ILE A 138 18.22 5.03 2.21
CA ILE A 138 19.60 5.47 2.43
C ILE A 138 20.37 5.43 1.10
N ASP A 139 20.27 4.33 0.37
CA ASP A 139 21.00 4.08 -0.89
C ASP A 139 20.61 5.08 -1.98
N THR A 140 19.37 5.53 -1.99
CA THR A 140 18.89 6.57 -2.91
C THR A 140 19.41 7.97 -2.56
N GLY A 141 20.06 8.15 -1.42
CA GLY A 141 20.61 9.44 -0.96
C GLY A 141 19.56 10.51 -0.61
N TYR A 142 18.28 10.16 -0.61
CA TYR A 142 17.21 11.12 -0.28
C TYR A 142 17.25 11.61 1.17
N ILE A 143 17.78 10.80 2.09
CA ILE A 143 17.86 11.13 3.50
C ILE A 143 19.24 10.71 4.05
N ASN A 144 20.01 11.72 4.49
CA ASN A 144 21.33 11.52 5.13
C ASN A 144 21.31 11.83 6.63
N ASN A 145 20.20 12.34 7.15
CA ASN A 145 20.09 12.71 8.56
C ASN A 145 19.94 11.45 9.43
N LYS A 146 20.93 11.20 10.28
CA LYS A 146 20.99 10.02 11.18
C LYS A 146 19.78 9.91 12.12
N LEU A 147 19.23 11.04 12.59
CA LEU A 147 18.04 11.02 13.45
C LEU A 147 16.80 10.56 12.68
N ILE A 148 16.60 11.08 11.47
CA ILE A 148 15.48 10.68 10.61
C ILE A 148 15.59 9.19 10.28
N ILE A 149 16.77 8.70 9.92
CA ILE A 149 17.02 7.28 9.65
C ILE A 149 16.68 6.43 10.88
N LYS A 150 17.06 6.85 12.08
CA LYS A 150 16.74 6.15 13.34
C LYS A 150 15.22 6.07 13.58
N ILE A 151 14.52 7.17 13.33
CA ILE A 151 13.04 7.22 13.44
C ILE A 151 12.38 6.27 12.41
N VAL A 152 12.85 6.31 11.17
CA VAL A 152 12.33 5.42 10.11
C VAL A 152 12.59 3.96 10.48
N LYS A 153 13.79 3.59 10.92
CA LYS A 153 14.13 2.23 11.41
C LYS A 153 13.19 1.76 12.51
N TYR A 154 12.88 2.64 13.47
CA TYR A 154 11.95 2.32 14.55
C TYR A 154 10.56 1.98 14.02
N PHE A 155 10.02 2.80 13.11
CA PHE A 155 8.69 2.54 12.53
C PHE A 155 8.66 1.31 11.61
N VAL A 156 9.72 1.10 10.81
CA VAL A 156 9.85 -0.10 9.97
C VAL A 156 9.86 -1.36 10.83
N LYS A 157 10.64 -1.37 11.92
CA LYS A 157 10.63 -2.47 12.88
C LYS A 157 9.23 -2.70 13.45
N LYS A 158 8.51 -1.64 13.81
CA LYS A 158 7.14 -1.74 14.31
C LYS A 158 6.17 -2.32 13.27
N ILE A 159 6.36 -2.04 11.98
CA ILE A 159 5.56 -2.65 10.92
C ILE A 159 5.84 -4.16 10.88
N TYR A 160 7.10 -4.58 10.84
CA TYR A 160 7.47 -5.99 10.83
C TYR A 160 6.97 -6.74 12.07
N ASP A 161 7.15 -6.17 13.27
CA ASP A 161 6.69 -6.74 14.55
C ASP A 161 5.15 -6.93 14.61
N ASN A 162 4.40 -6.30 13.70
CA ASN A 162 2.93 -6.39 13.64
C ASN A 162 2.41 -7.17 12.42
N CYS A 163 3.28 -7.91 11.76
CA CYS A 163 2.93 -8.84 10.69
C CYS A 163 3.09 -10.28 11.21
N ASP A 164 2.11 -11.14 10.91
CA ASP A 164 2.13 -12.54 11.31
C ASP A 164 3.01 -13.37 10.38
N LEU A 165 3.14 -12.95 9.12
CA LEU A 165 4.00 -13.58 8.12
C LEU A 165 4.65 -12.52 7.25
N ILE A 166 5.96 -12.64 7.03
CA ILE A 166 6.72 -11.81 6.11
C ILE A 166 7.24 -12.69 4.98
N LEU A 167 6.95 -12.30 3.75
CA LEU A 167 7.42 -12.95 2.54
C LEU A 167 8.49 -12.06 1.90
N CYS A 168 9.63 -12.66 1.56
CA CYS A 168 10.73 -12.01 0.84
C CYS A 168 10.81 -12.53 -0.60
N GLN A 169 11.58 -11.83 -1.46
CA GLN A 169 11.74 -12.23 -2.86
C GLN A 169 12.83 -13.32 -3.04
N SER A 170 13.78 -13.40 -2.11
CA SER A 170 14.88 -14.36 -2.09
C SER A 170 15.22 -14.72 -0.65
N ASP A 171 15.97 -15.79 -0.49
CA ASP A 171 16.50 -16.27 0.80
C ASP A 171 17.85 -15.61 1.16
N GLU A 172 18.37 -14.71 0.30
CA GLU A 172 19.63 -13.96 0.49
C GLU A 172 19.40 -12.60 1.13
#